data_c8172c8ab2f7c8b9837ddd007ce5f30c
#
_entry.id   c8172c8ab2f7c8b9837ddd007ce5f30c
#
_cell.length_a   1.000
_cell.length_b   1.000
_cell.length_c   1.000
_cell.angle_alpha   90.00
_cell.angle_beta   90.00
_cell.angle_gamma   90.00
#
_symmetry.space_group_name_H-M   'P 1'
#
loop_
_entity.id
_entity.type
_entity.pdbx_description
1 polymer ?
#
loop_
_entity_poly.entity_id
_entity_poly.type
_entity_poly.pdbx_seq_one_letter_code
_entity_poly.pdbx_strand_id
1 'polypeptide(L)'
;MVSKARIVVVEDEPAIRRGVSDALRITGYDVAEAADGHSGLIAATQPHVDLVLLDILLPRRDGLDVLCEVRKVHPARPVILLTARGTEEDRVKGLNLGADDYVVKPFSARELLARVEAVLRRTAPQAPQVRTVHYGKGMIDLPRREVRWPGGNRMELSETETALLQYLVNHRQRAVTREELLERVWGITPDGLETRTVDMHVARLRAKLKDPTGREAAEAIVTVRARGYMAGPGLQVPVEAA
;
A
#
# COMPACT_ATOMS: atom_id res chain seq x y z
N MET A 1 -0.05 -4.78 -19.96
CA MET A 1 0.14 -3.92 -18.77
C MET A 1 -0.76 -4.47 -17.68
N VAL A 2 -0.23 -4.77 -16.51
CA VAL A 2 -1.06 -5.19 -15.36
C VAL A 2 -1.74 -3.94 -14.83
N SER A 3 -3.08 -3.91 -14.78
CA SER A 3 -3.85 -2.83 -14.17
C SER A 3 -3.47 -2.70 -12.69
N LYS A 4 -3.34 -1.47 -12.17
CA LYS A 4 -2.94 -1.22 -10.77
C LYS A 4 -3.95 -1.77 -9.77
N ALA A 5 -5.22 -1.47 -9.96
CA ALA A 5 -6.36 -1.89 -9.14
C ALA A 5 -7.65 -1.59 -9.90
N ARG A 6 -8.75 -2.27 -9.54
CA ARG A 6 -10.08 -2.03 -10.11
C ARG A 6 -10.92 -1.16 -9.19
N ILE A 7 -11.36 0.00 -9.68
CA ILE A 7 -12.13 1.00 -8.95
C ILE A 7 -13.52 1.14 -9.54
N VAL A 8 -14.54 1.13 -8.70
CA VAL A 8 -15.92 1.44 -9.10
C VAL A 8 -16.20 2.90 -8.74
N VAL A 9 -16.65 3.69 -9.71
CA VAL A 9 -17.09 5.08 -9.53
C VAL A 9 -18.61 5.11 -9.64
N VAL A 10 -19.28 5.45 -8.51
CA VAL A 10 -20.73 5.57 -8.43
C VAL A 10 -21.07 7.04 -8.21
N GLU A 11 -21.56 7.67 -9.25
CA GLU A 11 -21.80 9.13 -9.30
C GLU A 11 -22.90 9.40 -10.35
N ASP A 12 -23.95 10.11 -10.00
CA ASP A 12 -25.06 10.35 -10.91
C ASP A 12 -24.76 11.49 -11.91
N GLU A 13 -23.99 12.49 -11.50
CA GLU A 13 -23.62 13.61 -12.37
C GLU A 13 -22.61 13.20 -13.44
N PRO A 14 -22.98 13.20 -14.75
CA PRO A 14 -22.13 12.67 -15.82
C PRO A 14 -20.78 13.38 -15.96
N ALA A 15 -20.73 14.68 -15.66
CA ALA A 15 -19.50 15.47 -15.78
C ALA A 15 -18.47 15.07 -14.71
N ILE A 16 -18.93 14.94 -13.47
CA ILE A 16 -18.08 14.51 -12.34
C ILE A 16 -17.65 13.06 -12.55
N ARG A 17 -18.58 12.15 -12.87
CA ARG A 17 -18.28 10.74 -13.11
C ARG A 17 -17.21 10.54 -14.17
N ARG A 18 -17.34 11.21 -15.33
CA ARG A 18 -16.33 11.14 -16.40
C ARG A 18 -14.99 11.71 -15.95
N GLY A 19 -14.98 12.92 -15.37
CA GLY A 19 -13.74 13.56 -14.94
C GLY A 19 -12.96 12.72 -13.93
N VAL A 20 -13.64 12.11 -12.96
CA VAL A 20 -13.05 11.18 -11.98
C VAL A 20 -12.54 9.92 -12.68
N SER A 21 -13.36 9.30 -13.53
CA SER A 21 -12.99 8.07 -14.23
C SER A 21 -11.79 8.26 -15.14
N ASP A 22 -11.72 9.36 -15.87
CA ASP A 22 -10.62 9.66 -16.77
C ASP A 22 -9.32 9.92 -15.99
N ALA A 23 -9.38 10.67 -14.89
CA ALA A 23 -8.23 10.89 -14.02
C ALA A 23 -7.65 9.57 -13.45
N LEU A 24 -8.53 8.65 -13.05
CA LEU A 24 -8.12 7.33 -12.56
C LEU A 24 -7.52 6.46 -13.68
N ARG A 25 -8.13 6.43 -14.86
CA ARG A 25 -7.62 5.67 -16.02
C ARG A 25 -6.25 6.16 -16.47
N ILE A 26 -6.03 7.49 -16.52
CA ILE A 26 -4.72 8.09 -16.85
C ILE A 26 -3.64 7.64 -15.88
N THR A 27 -3.98 7.42 -14.61
CA THR A 27 -3.04 6.92 -13.59
C THR A 27 -2.90 5.39 -13.57
N GLY A 28 -3.59 4.68 -14.48
CA GLY A 28 -3.42 3.24 -14.73
C GLY A 28 -4.38 2.33 -13.97
N TYR A 29 -5.44 2.87 -13.36
CA TYR A 29 -6.50 2.07 -12.74
C TYR A 29 -7.50 1.53 -13.78
N ASP A 30 -8.05 0.34 -13.51
CA ASP A 30 -9.22 -0.16 -14.21
C ASP A 30 -10.48 0.43 -13.57
N VAL A 31 -11.36 1.06 -14.37
CA VAL A 31 -12.49 1.82 -13.84
C VAL A 31 -13.81 1.34 -14.43
N ALA A 32 -14.70 0.90 -13.55
CA ALA A 32 -16.10 0.67 -13.83
C ALA A 32 -16.94 1.86 -13.33
N GLU A 33 -17.99 2.23 -14.08
CA GLU A 33 -18.85 3.38 -13.77
C GLU A 33 -20.29 2.93 -13.51
N ALA A 34 -20.95 3.61 -12.57
CA ALA A 34 -22.38 3.47 -12.31
C ALA A 34 -23.00 4.85 -12.08
N ALA A 35 -24.22 5.05 -12.59
CA ALA A 35 -24.91 6.35 -12.56
C ALA A 35 -25.99 6.47 -11.49
N ASP A 36 -26.19 5.43 -10.69
CA ASP A 36 -27.21 5.37 -9.62
C ASP A 36 -26.85 4.33 -8.56
N GLY A 37 -27.49 4.41 -7.39
CA GLY A 37 -27.17 3.52 -6.28
C GLY A 37 -27.53 2.05 -6.52
N HIS A 38 -28.48 1.73 -7.41
CA HIS A 38 -28.82 0.33 -7.71
C HIS A 38 -27.73 -0.32 -8.57
N SER A 39 -27.36 0.31 -9.69
CA SER A 39 -26.26 -0.14 -10.55
C SER A 39 -24.92 -0.09 -9.81
N GLY A 40 -24.74 0.91 -8.95
CA GLY A 40 -23.57 1.07 -8.08
C GLY A 40 -23.39 -0.12 -7.14
N LEU A 41 -24.44 -0.56 -6.46
CA LEU A 41 -24.39 -1.73 -5.57
C LEU A 41 -23.99 -3.00 -6.34
N ILE A 42 -24.60 -3.24 -7.50
CA ILE A 42 -24.27 -4.40 -8.34
C ILE A 42 -22.78 -4.37 -8.73
N ALA A 43 -22.28 -3.22 -9.18
CA ALA A 43 -20.87 -3.07 -9.55
C ALA A 43 -19.94 -3.20 -8.35
N ALA A 44 -20.28 -2.53 -7.23
CA ALA A 44 -19.47 -2.51 -6.02
C ALA A 44 -19.37 -3.87 -5.32
N THR A 45 -20.29 -4.80 -5.53
CA THR A 45 -20.27 -6.14 -4.93
C THR A 45 -19.56 -7.19 -5.78
N GLN A 46 -19.05 -6.86 -6.97
CA GLN A 46 -18.29 -7.80 -7.81
C GLN A 46 -16.98 -8.25 -7.11
N PRO A 47 -16.54 -9.51 -7.31
CA PRO A 47 -15.40 -10.07 -6.56
C PRO A 47 -14.08 -9.32 -6.74
N HIS A 48 -13.82 -8.77 -7.91
CA HIS A 48 -12.52 -8.17 -8.28
C HIS A 48 -12.47 -6.64 -8.15
N VAL A 49 -13.29 -6.07 -7.28
CA VAL A 49 -13.27 -4.64 -6.99
C VAL A 49 -12.36 -4.37 -5.80
N ASP A 50 -11.39 -3.47 -5.98
CA ASP A 50 -10.40 -3.12 -4.96
C ASP A 50 -10.79 -1.87 -4.16
N LEU A 51 -11.60 -0.96 -4.76
CA LEU A 51 -12.06 0.26 -4.10
C LEU A 51 -13.35 0.77 -4.75
N VAL A 52 -14.21 1.41 -3.96
CA VAL A 52 -15.43 2.08 -4.42
C VAL A 52 -15.35 3.56 -4.09
N LEU A 53 -15.52 4.42 -5.11
CA LEU A 53 -15.84 5.83 -4.94
C LEU A 53 -17.35 5.96 -5.02
N LEU A 54 -17.99 6.49 -3.99
CA LEU A 54 -19.44 6.42 -3.81
C LEU A 54 -20.01 7.79 -3.44
N ASP A 55 -20.81 8.37 -4.33
CA ASP A 55 -21.60 9.54 -3.94
C ASP A 55 -22.69 9.12 -2.92
N ILE A 56 -22.94 10.01 -1.98
CA ILE A 56 -24.00 9.84 -1.00
C ILE A 56 -25.37 10.09 -1.65
N LEU A 57 -25.47 11.16 -2.42
CA LEU A 57 -26.75 11.59 -3.02
C LEU A 57 -26.94 10.94 -4.40
N LEU A 58 -27.47 9.75 -4.43
CA LEU A 58 -27.70 8.99 -5.65
C LEU A 58 -29.20 8.75 -5.89
N PRO A 59 -29.65 8.73 -7.15
CA PRO A 59 -30.99 8.30 -7.48
C PRO A 59 -31.16 6.79 -7.26
N ARG A 60 -32.40 6.35 -7.09
CA ARG A 60 -32.86 4.96 -6.86
C ARG A 60 -32.47 4.37 -5.53
N ARG A 61 -31.26 4.60 -5.03
CA ARG A 61 -30.80 4.11 -3.74
C ARG A 61 -29.76 5.09 -3.19
N ASP A 62 -29.93 5.49 -1.94
CA ASP A 62 -28.99 6.35 -1.21
C ASP A 62 -27.60 5.70 -1.10
N GLY A 63 -26.53 6.48 -1.21
CA GLY A 63 -25.17 5.97 -1.14
C GLY A 63 -24.81 5.37 0.21
N LEU A 64 -25.39 5.86 1.32
CA LEU A 64 -25.18 5.26 2.64
C LEU A 64 -25.83 3.86 2.74
N ASP A 65 -26.99 3.66 2.08
CA ASP A 65 -27.61 2.33 1.99
C ASP A 65 -26.74 1.38 1.14
N VAL A 66 -26.14 1.90 0.04
CA VAL A 66 -25.17 1.14 -0.76
C VAL A 66 -23.97 0.74 0.08
N LEU A 67 -23.39 1.66 0.86
CA LEU A 67 -22.28 1.40 1.78
C LEU A 67 -22.62 0.26 2.76
N CYS A 68 -23.78 0.34 3.39
CA CYS A 68 -24.24 -0.68 4.34
C CYS A 68 -24.32 -2.08 3.70
N GLU A 69 -24.84 -2.17 2.47
CA GLU A 69 -24.91 -3.46 1.77
C GLU A 69 -23.53 -3.95 1.31
N VAL A 70 -22.67 -3.07 0.84
CA VAL A 70 -21.27 -3.43 0.51
C VAL A 70 -20.55 -3.99 1.74
N ARG A 71 -20.74 -3.39 2.92
CA ARG A 71 -20.16 -3.86 4.18
C ARG A 71 -20.68 -5.26 4.61
N LYS A 72 -21.92 -5.60 4.31
CA LYS A 72 -22.47 -6.93 4.58
C LYS A 72 -21.82 -8.01 3.72
N VAL A 73 -21.60 -7.72 2.43
CA VAL A 73 -21.05 -8.69 1.46
C VAL A 73 -19.52 -8.71 1.50
N HIS A 74 -18.90 -7.55 1.61
CA HIS A 74 -17.45 -7.36 1.59
C HIS A 74 -17.02 -6.42 2.73
N PRO A 75 -16.94 -6.89 3.98
CA PRO A 75 -16.64 -6.02 5.14
C PRO A 75 -15.34 -5.22 5.04
N ALA A 76 -14.33 -5.78 4.36
CA ALA A 76 -13.01 -5.16 4.23
C ALA A 76 -12.81 -4.36 2.91
N ARG A 77 -13.83 -4.25 2.05
CA ARG A 77 -13.71 -3.53 0.78
C ARG A 77 -13.62 -2.03 1.02
N PRO A 78 -12.58 -1.36 0.52
CA PRO A 78 -12.42 0.07 0.67
C PRO A 78 -13.55 0.87 0.01
N VAL A 79 -14.09 1.84 0.74
CA VAL A 79 -15.11 2.78 0.23
C VAL A 79 -14.72 4.19 0.63
N ILE A 80 -14.58 5.07 -0.36
CA ILE A 80 -14.43 6.53 -0.18
C ILE A 80 -15.75 7.18 -0.56
N LEU A 81 -16.34 7.92 0.38
CA LEU A 81 -17.56 8.68 0.12
C LEU A 81 -17.25 10.01 -0.58
N LEU A 82 -18.02 10.31 -1.62
CA LEU A 82 -18.07 11.62 -2.23
C LEU A 82 -19.31 12.34 -1.71
N THR A 83 -19.17 13.58 -1.21
CA THR A 83 -20.30 14.28 -0.58
C THR A 83 -20.31 15.76 -0.94
N ALA A 84 -21.48 16.26 -1.33
CA ALA A 84 -21.73 17.69 -1.46
C ALA A 84 -21.99 18.37 -0.11
N ARG A 85 -22.29 17.60 0.95
CA ARG A 85 -22.61 18.09 2.28
C ARG A 85 -21.41 17.97 3.19
N GLY A 86 -20.76 19.11 3.46
CA GLY A 86 -19.63 19.21 4.39
C GLY A 86 -20.04 19.33 5.84
N THR A 87 -21.27 18.97 6.25
CA THR A 87 -21.65 19.02 7.67
C THR A 87 -20.87 17.97 8.45
N GLU A 88 -20.43 18.33 9.65
CA GLU A 88 -19.70 17.40 10.52
C GLU A 88 -20.52 16.15 10.81
N GLU A 89 -21.84 16.29 10.94
CA GLU A 89 -22.78 15.20 11.19
C GLU A 89 -22.82 14.14 10.05
N ASP A 90 -22.85 14.59 8.79
CA ASP A 90 -22.87 13.66 7.63
C ASP A 90 -21.55 12.89 7.50
N ARG A 91 -20.43 13.56 7.80
CA ARG A 91 -19.10 12.93 7.81
C ARG A 91 -18.98 11.88 8.90
N VAL A 92 -19.39 12.23 10.12
CA VAL A 92 -19.39 11.33 11.28
C VAL A 92 -20.31 10.13 11.01
N LYS A 93 -21.48 10.35 10.41
CA LYS A 93 -22.39 9.26 10.04
C LYS A 93 -21.79 8.31 9.02
N GLY A 94 -21.18 8.80 7.95
CA GLY A 94 -20.53 7.98 6.93
C GLY A 94 -19.36 7.15 7.49
N LEU A 95 -18.50 7.75 8.32
CA LEU A 95 -17.41 7.05 8.98
C LEU A 95 -17.91 6.00 10.00
N ASN A 96 -18.94 6.32 10.77
CA ASN A 96 -19.57 5.35 11.70
C ASN A 96 -20.23 4.16 10.98
N LEU A 97 -20.68 4.35 9.73
CA LEU A 97 -21.19 3.27 8.86
C LEU A 97 -20.06 2.48 8.18
N GLY A 98 -18.80 2.84 8.46
CA GLY A 98 -17.62 2.08 8.02
C GLY A 98 -17.01 2.55 6.70
N ALA A 99 -17.20 3.79 6.26
CA ALA A 99 -16.42 4.36 5.18
C ALA A 99 -14.94 4.51 5.58
N ASP A 100 -14.01 4.30 4.65
CA ASP A 100 -12.57 4.37 4.89
C ASP A 100 -12.01 5.78 4.76
N ASP A 101 -12.67 6.63 3.98
CA ASP A 101 -12.39 8.06 3.83
C ASP A 101 -13.62 8.77 3.22
N TYR A 102 -13.55 10.10 3.14
CA TYR A 102 -14.54 10.92 2.46
C TYR A 102 -13.87 12.09 1.73
N VAL A 103 -14.51 12.56 0.66
CA VAL A 103 -14.08 13.73 -0.12
C VAL A 103 -15.25 14.68 -0.30
N VAL A 104 -15.05 15.95 0.06
CA VAL A 104 -16.08 16.98 -0.06
C VAL A 104 -16.03 17.62 -1.44
N LYS A 105 -17.18 17.68 -2.12
CA LYS A 105 -17.34 18.39 -3.39
C LYS A 105 -17.42 19.93 -3.16
N PRO A 106 -16.77 20.77 -3.98
CA PRO A 106 -15.91 20.41 -5.11
C PRO A 106 -14.51 20.01 -4.68
N PHE A 107 -13.92 19.01 -5.32
CA PHE A 107 -12.57 18.50 -5.07
C PHE A 107 -11.69 18.58 -6.32
N SER A 108 -10.39 18.59 -6.14
CA SER A 108 -9.44 18.45 -7.25
C SER A 108 -9.16 16.98 -7.56
N ALA A 109 -8.89 16.68 -8.84
CA ALA A 109 -8.46 15.33 -9.24
C ALA A 109 -7.20 14.90 -8.46
N ARG A 110 -6.27 15.81 -8.18
CA ARG A 110 -5.05 15.55 -7.41
C ARG A 110 -5.37 15.11 -5.98
N GLU A 111 -6.31 15.77 -5.31
CA GLU A 111 -6.73 15.41 -3.96
C GLU A 111 -7.36 14.02 -3.94
N LEU A 112 -8.31 13.76 -4.86
CA LEU A 112 -8.97 12.48 -4.95
C LEU A 112 -7.99 11.34 -5.21
N LEU A 113 -7.07 11.50 -6.16
CA LEU A 113 -6.04 10.49 -6.46
C LEU A 113 -5.14 10.20 -5.26
N ALA A 114 -4.71 11.23 -4.53
CA ALA A 114 -3.90 11.06 -3.33
C ALA A 114 -4.64 10.24 -2.24
N ARG A 115 -5.94 10.47 -2.05
CA ARG A 115 -6.78 9.72 -1.11
C ARG A 115 -7.00 8.28 -1.56
N VAL A 116 -7.28 8.04 -2.84
CA VAL A 116 -7.40 6.72 -3.43
C VAL A 116 -6.12 5.91 -3.18
N GLU A 117 -4.96 6.48 -3.48
CA GLU A 117 -3.67 5.83 -3.24
C GLU A 117 -3.43 5.55 -1.74
N ALA A 118 -3.79 6.49 -0.86
CA ALA A 118 -3.64 6.32 0.58
C ALA A 118 -4.54 5.20 1.13
N VAL A 119 -5.79 5.11 0.67
CA VAL A 119 -6.73 4.07 1.07
C VAL A 119 -6.30 2.72 0.52
N LEU A 120 -5.99 2.60 -0.78
CA LEU A 120 -5.52 1.36 -1.39
C LEU A 120 -4.22 0.85 -0.74
N ARG A 121 -3.32 1.74 -0.34
CA ARG A 121 -2.09 1.36 0.39
C ARG A 121 -2.38 0.76 1.77
N ARG A 122 -3.40 1.28 2.48
CA ARG A 122 -3.82 0.77 3.81
C ARG A 122 -4.56 -0.55 3.72
N THR A 123 -5.33 -0.73 2.66
CA THR A 123 -6.23 -1.88 2.47
C THR A 123 -5.72 -2.89 1.45
N ALA A 124 -4.67 -2.54 0.66
CA ALA A 124 -3.94 -3.56 -0.06
C ALA A 124 -3.73 -4.72 0.93
N PRO A 125 -4.00 -6.00 0.55
CA PRO A 125 -3.50 -7.10 1.33
C PRO A 125 -2.02 -6.76 1.50
N GLN A 126 -1.64 -6.39 2.73
CA GLN A 126 -0.23 -6.23 3.05
C GLN A 126 0.34 -7.55 2.58
N ALA A 127 1.15 -7.50 1.52
CA ALA A 127 1.84 -8.69 1.02
C ALA A 127 2.31 -9.39 2.27
N PRO A 128 1.94 -10.68 2.51
CA PRO A 128 1.96 -11.31 3.83
C PRO A 128 3.20 -10.80 4.52
N GLN A 129 2.98 -10.00 5.59
CA GLN A 129 4.09 -9.18 6.13
C GLN A 129 5.13 -10.19 6.49
N VAL A 130 6.20 -10.24 5.72
CA VAL A 130 7.27 -11.20 5.94
C VAL A 130 7.69 -10.98 7.38
N ARG A 131 7.23 -11.86 8.26
CA ARG A 131 7.51 -11.74 9.71
C ARG A 131 8.90 -12.26 10.00
N THR A 132 9.32 -13.27 9.25
CA THR A 132 10.59 -13.96 9.45
C THR A 132 11.31 -14.09 8.12
N VAL A 133 12.60 -13.79 8.12
CA VAL A 133 13.49 -13.98 6.96
C VAL A 133 14.65 -14.85 7.38
N HIS A 134 14.92 -15.92 6.66
CA HIS A 134 16.13 -16.72 6.86
C HIS A 134 17.29 -16.11 6.09
N TYR A 135 18.45 -16.03 6.72
CA TYR A 135 19.69 -15.55 6.11
C TYR A 135 20.85 -16.43 6.55
N GLY A 136 21.39 -17.21 5.63
CA GLY A 136 22.38 -18.21 5.95
C GLY A 136 21.85 -19.19 7.02
N LYS A 137 22.52 -19.26 8.16
CA LYS A 137 22.05 -20.01 9.35
C LYS A 137 21.27 -19.15 10.35
N GLY A 138 21.19 -17.85 10.12
CA GLY A 138 20.48 -16.92 10.99
C GLY A 138 19.01 -16.77 10.60
N MET A 139 18.26 -16.21 11.53
CA MET A 139 16.85 -15.87 11.38
C MET A 139 16.64 -14.41 11.76
N ILE A 140 15.94 -13.67 10.94
CA ILE A 140 15.58 -12.27 11.18
C ILE A 140 14.09 -12.24 11.53
N ASP A 141 13.80 -11.81 12.77
CA ASP A 141 12.45 -11.58 13.27
C ASP A 141 12.13 -10.08 13.09
N LEU A 142 11.40 -9.75 12.04
CA LEU A 142 11.09 -8.36 11.69
C LEU A 142 10.19 -7.67 12.73
N PRO A 143 9.12 -8.28 13.27
CA PRO A 143 8.34 -7.71 14.37
C PRO A 143 9.14 -7.42 15.62
N ARG A 144 10.09 -8.28 15.97
CA ARG A 144 10.98 -8.11 17.13
C ARG A 144 12.21 -7.27 16.84
N ARG A 145 12.44 -6.95 15.57
CA ARG A 145 13.58 -6.17 15.09
C ARG A 145 14.92 -6.79 15.52
N GLU A 146 15.02 -8.09 15.45
CA GLU A 146 16.27 -8.78 15.85
C GLU A 146 16.72 -9.83 14.82
N VAL A 147 18.03 -9.96 14.71
CA VAL A 147 18.69 -11.06 13.99
C VAL A 147 19.16 -12.06 15.04
N ARG A 148 18.83 -13.34 14.85
CA ARG A 148 19.25 -14.45 15.72
C ARG A 148 20.15 -15.39 14.95
N TRP A 149 21.29 -15.70 15.52
CA TRP A 149 22.24 -16.64 15.00
C TRP A 149 22.28 -17.93 15.84
N PRO A 150 22.64 -19.10 15.24
CA PRO A 150 22.92 -20.31 16.00
C PRO A 150 23.99 -20.02 17.07
N GLY A 151 23.81 -20.56 18.27
CA GLY A 151 24.71 -20.29 19.39
C GLY A 151 24.26 -19.15 20.31
N GLY A 152 23.07 -18.57 20.05
CA GLY A 152 22.46 -17.59 20.96
C GLY A 152 22.85 -16.13 20.69
N ASN A 153 23.72 -15.87 19.73
CA ASN A 153 24.07 -14.50 19.35
C ASN A 153 22.85 -13.79 18.76
N ARG A 154 22.61 -12.57 19.25
CA ARG A 154 21.51 -11.71 18.80
C ARG A 154 22.04 -10.33 18.42
N MET A 155 21.40 -9.72 17.40
CA MET A 155 21.70 -8.37 16.97
C MET A 155 20.37 -7.62 16.79
N GLU A 156 20.26 -6.46 17.44
CA GLU A 156 19.06 -5.63 17.29
C GLU A 156 19.14 -4.76 16.05
N LEU A 157 18.02 -4.67 15.33
CA LEU A 157 17.84 -3.77 14.20
C LEU A 157 17.11 -2.52 14.67
N SER A 158 17.53 -1.35 14.18
CA SER A 158 16.74 -0.13 14.36
C SER A 158 15.43 -0.21 13.55
N GLU A 159 14.49 0.66 13.88
CA GLU A 159 13.23 0.77 13.15
C GLU A 159 13.46 1.02 11.65
N THR A 160 14.36 1.95 11.32
CA THR A 160 14.72 2.27 9.94
C THR A 160 15.40 1.10 9.21
N GLU A 161 16.30 0.38 9.89
CA GLU A 161 16.95 -0.81 9.32
C GLU A 161 15.94 -1.93 9.05
N THR A 162 14.98 -2.10 9.96
CA THR A 162 13.88 -3.07 9.80
C THR A 162 12.98 -2.69 8.64
N ALA A 163 12.55 -1.42 8.55
CA ALA A 163 11.71 -0.92 7.46
C ALA A 163 12.41 -1.03 6.11
N LEU A 164 13.72 -0.71 6.04
CA LEU A 164 14.54 -0.85 4.84
C LEU A 164 14.61 -2.31 4.38
N LEU A 165 14.91 -3.22 5.30
CA LEU A 165 14.99 -4.66 5.00
C LEU A 165 13.64 -5.20 4.55
N GLN A 166 12.56 -4.88 5.25
CA GLN A 166 11.21 -5.29 4.91
C GLN A 166 10.78 -4.79 3.53
N TYR A 167 11.11 -3.53 3.21
CA TYR A 167 10.82 -2.96 1.90
C TYR A 167 11.56 -3.70 0.78
N LEU A 168 12.85 -3.97 0.93
CA LEU A 168 13.65 -4.72 -0.03
C LEU A 168 13.15 -6.16 -0.20
N VAL A 169 12.80 -6.84 0.89
CA VAL A 169 12.26 -8.22 0.86
C VAL A 169 10.91 -8.30 0.18
N ASN A 170 10.02 -7.34 0.42
CA ASN A 170 8.72 -7.27 -0.25
C ASN A 170 8.85 -6.99 -1.76
N HIS A 171 9.94 -6.32 -2.19
CA HIS A 171 10.23 -6.02 -3.59
C HIS A 171 11.39 -6.85 -4.16
N ARG A 172 11.64 -8.06 -3.63
CA ARG A 172 12.80 -8.89 -3.95
C ARG A 172 12.97 -9.27 -5.41
N GLN A 173 11.94 -9.09 -6.24
CA GLN A 173 11.97 -9.43 -7.67
C GLN A 173 12.57 -8.32 -8.56
N ARG A 174 12.86 -7.13 -7.99
CA ARG A 174 13.39 -5.98 -8.73
C ARG A 174 14.40 -5.17 -7.91
N ALA A 175 15.20 -4.40 -8.60
CA ALA A 175 15.99 -3.35 -7.96
C ALA A 175 15.06 -2.20 -7.51
N VAL A 176 15.33 -1.65 -6.32
CA VAL A 176 14.66 -0.49 -5.75
C VAL A 176 15.63 0.68 -5.80
N THR A 177 15.19 1.81 -6.34
CA THR A 177 16.06 2.98 -6.47
C THR A 177 16.32 3.64 -5.12
N ARG A 178 17.37 4.48 -5.04
CA ARG A 178 17.67 5.22 -3.80
C ARG A 178 16.59 6.23 -3.47
N GLU A 179 16.06 6.87 -4.49
CA GLU A 179 14.98 7.85 -4.39
C GLU A 179 13.71 7.18 -3.86
N GLU A 180 13.36 6.00 -4.39
CA GLU A 180 12.22 5.22 -3.93
C GLU A 180 12.41 4.79 -2.47
N LEU A 181 13.60 4.33 -2.09
CA LEU A 181 13.90 3.99 -0.71
C LEU A 181 13.77 5.20 0.21
N LEU A 182 14.33 6.35 -0.19
CA LEU A 182 14.26 7.59 0.59
C LEU A 182 12.82 8.02 0.83
N GLU A 183 11.97 7.96 -0.19
CA GLU A 183 10.56 8.30 -0.08
C GLU A 183 9.79 7.28 0.78
N ARG A 184 9.98 5.98 0.54
CA ARG A 184 9.15 4.92 1.12
C ARG A 184 9.55 4.52 2.53
N VAL A 185 10.83 4.63 2.87
CA VAL A 185 11.37 4.24 4.19
C VAL A 185 11.53 5.43 5.12
N TRP A 186 11.93 6.60 4.59
CA TRP A 186 12.14 7.83 5.38
C TRP A 186 11.03 8.86 5.25
N GLY A 187 10.14 8.72 4.26
CA GLY A 187 9.08 9.71 4.00
C GLY A 187 9.60 11.03 3.45
N ILE A 188 10.81 11.04 2.91
CA ILE A 188 11.48 12.25 2.39
C ILE A 188 11.32 12.29 0.89
N THR A 189 10.72 13.37 0.36
CA THR A 189 10.65 13.62 -1.09
C THR A 189 12.06 13.93 -1.62
N PRO A 190 12.52 13.31 -2.72
CA PRO A 190 13.91 13.43 -3.18
C PRO A 190 14.17 14.72 -3.96
N ASP A 191 13.70 15.87 -3.49
CA ASP A 191 13.98 17.19 -4.09
C ASP A 191 15.41 17.62 -3.78
N GLY A 192 16.38 17.12 -4.58
CA GLY A 192 17.77 17.55 -4.53
C GLY A 192 18.60 17.11 -3.31
N LEU A 193 18.06 16.25 -2.46
CA LEU A 193 18.76 15.74 -1.28
C LEU A 193 19.71 14.58 -1.62
N GLU A 194 20.87 14.59 -0.97
CA GLU A 194 21.88 13.54 -1.12
C GLU A 194 21.33 12.17 -0.65
N THR A 195 21.30 11.22 -1.56
CA THR A 195 20.90 9.82 -1.30
C THR A 195 21.92 9.04 -0.45
N ARG A 196 22.97 9.70 0.05
CA ARG A 196 24.02 9.12 0.92
C ARG A 196 23.46 8.49 2.20
N THR A 197 22.33 9.01 2.71
CA THR A 197 21.63 8.43 3.86
C THR A 197 21.25 6.98 3.61
N VAL A 198 20.72 6.66 2.45
CA VAL A 198 20.36 5.29 2.07
C VAL A 198 21.58 4.38 2.04
N ASP A 199 22.69 4.84 1.42
CA ASP A 199 23.94 4.07 1.29
C ASP A 199 24.54 3.74 2.67
N MET A 200 24.51 4.71 3.62
CA MET A 200 24.98 4.49 4.99
C MET A 200 24.13 3.46 5.75
N HIS A 201 22.80 3.53 5.61
CA HIS A 201 21.92 2.56 6.28
C HIS A 201 22.06 1.16 5.69
N VAL A 202 22.21 1.05 4.36
CA VAL A 202 22.51 -0.23 3.71
C VAL A 202 23.84 -0.80 4.19
N ALA A 203 24.88 0.02 4.33
CA ALA A 203 26.18 -0.43 4.85
C ALA A 203 26.09 -0.92 6.30
N ARG A 204 25.36 -0.20 7.16
CA ARG A 204 25.12 -0.62 8.56
C ARG A 204 24.31 -1.91 8.64
N LEU A 205 23.25 -2.02 7.84
CA LEU A 205 22.42 -3.21 7.80
C LEU A 205 23.22 -4.42 7.31
N ARG A 206 24.04 -4.28 6.27
CA ARG A 206 24.96 -5.34 5.81
C ARG A 206 25.93 -5.76 6.91
N ALA A 207 26.47 -4.82 7.69
CA ALA A 207 27.37 -5.14 8.79
C ALA A 207 26.67 -5.94 9.88
N LYS A 208 25.43 -5.60 10.24
CA LYS A 208 24.63 -6.33 11.24
C LYS A 208 24.17 -7.71 10.77
N LEU A 209 24.01 -7.89 9.46
CA LEU A 209 23.62 -9.17 8.85
C LEU A 209 24.82 -10.11 8.61
N LYS A 210 26.06 -9.69 8.86
CA LYS A 210 27.21 -10.60 8.74
C LYS A 210 27.13 -11.73 9.76
N ASP A 211 27.38 -12.96 9.28
CA ASP A 211 27.49 -14.11 10.17
C ASP A 211 28.65 -13.92 11.16
N PRO A 212 28.40 -13.92 12.47
CA PRO A 212 29.45 -13.75 13.47
C PRO A 212 30.49 -14.89 13.44
N THR A 213 30.19 -16.02 12.81
CA THR A 213 31.13 -17.14 12.66
C THR A 213 32.09 -16.97 11.49
N GLY A 214 31.97 -15.88 10.73
CA GLY A 214 32.85 -15.56 9.60
C GLY A 214 32.68 -16.44 8.36
N ARG A 215 31.64 -17.28 8.31
CA ARG A 215 31.31 -18.05 7.10
C ARG A 215 30.70 -17.11 6.05
N GLU A 216 31.17 -17.24 4.82
CA GLU A 216 30.60 -16.51 3.70
C GLU A 216 29.14 -16.96 3.48
N ALA A 217 28.23 -16.08 3.84
CA ALA A 217 26.84 -16.17 3.39
C ALA A 217 26.68 -15.40 2.09
N ALA A 218 25.82 -15.87 1.20
CA ALA A 218 25.45 -15.10 0.01
C ALA A 218 24.97 -13.71 0.43
N GLU A 219 25.22 -12.67 -0.37
CA GLU A 219 24.89 -11.30 0.00
C GLU A 219 23.41 -11.15 0.39
N ALA A 220 23.17 -10.52 1.55
CA ALA A 220 21.80 -10.19 2.01
C ALA A 220 21.17 -9.07 1.20
N ILE A 221 21.96 -8.08 0.82
CA ILE A 221 21.53 -6.94 0.01
C ILE A 221 22.53 -6.75 -1.12
N VAL A 222 22.06 -6.80 -2.35
CA VAL A 222 22.89 -6.62 -3.55
C VAL A 222 22.80 -5.18 -4.04
N THR A 223 23.94 -4.60 -4.44
CA THR A 223 23.95 -3.32 -5.15
C THR A 223 23.79 -3.57 -6.64
N VAL A 224 22.72 -3.03 -7.23
CA VAL A 224 22.51 -3.04 -8.67
C VAL A 224 23.01 -1.73 -9.24
N ARG A 225 24.13 -1.77 -9.99
CA ARG A 225 24.79 -0.57 -10.53
C ARG A 225 23.79 0.30 -11.30
N ALA A 226 23.82 1.60 -11.06
CA ALA A 226 22.95 2.62 -11.62
C ALA A 226 21.44 2.44 -11.37
N ARG A 227 21.01 1.42 -10.58
CA ARG A 227 19.59 1.14 -10.31
C ARG A 227 19.23 1.16 -8.84
N GLY A 228 20.18 0.99 -7.91
CA GLY A 228 19.93 0.99 -6.48
C GLY A 228 20.24 -0.31 -5.77
N TYR A 229 19.31 -0.82 -4.97
CA TYR A 229 19.51 -1.99 -4.12
C TYR A 229 18.41 -3.05 -4.34
N MET A 230 18.73 -4.29 -4.07
CA MET A 230 17.82 -5.43 -4.17
C MET A 230 18.08 -6.41 -3.01
N ALA A 231 17.04 -7.09 -2.56
CA ALA A 231 17.21 -8.23 -1.66
C ALA A 231 18.08 -9.30 -2.34
N GLY A 232 19.13 -9.70 -1.66
CA GLY A 232 20.08 -10.69 -2.18
C GLY A 232 19.57 -12.13 -2.07
N PRO A 233 20.20 -13.07 -2.80
CA PRO A 233 19.81 -14.49 -2.81
C PRO A 233 19.98 -15.16 -1.45
N GLY A 234 20.76 -14.56 -0.56
CA GLY A 234 20.93 -15.08 0.82
C GLY A 234 19.69 -14.92 1.69
N LEU A 235 18.76 -14.01 1.34
CA LEU A 235 17.51 -13.78 2.07
C LEU A 235 16.41 -14.72 1.55
N GLN A 236 16.00 -15.65 2.40
CA GLN A 236 14.94 -16.61 2.10
C GLN A 236 13.69 -16.28 2.93
N VAL A 237 12.59 -16.03 2.26
CA VAL A 237 11.29 -15.85 2.89
C VAL A 237 10.61 -17.20 2.98
N PRO A 238 10.28 -17.70 4.19
CA PRO A 238 9.47 -18.91 4.30
C PRO A 238 8.17 -18.72 3.54
N VAL A 239 7.85 -19.66 2.69
CA VAL A 239 6.50 -19.75 2.10
C VAL A 239 5.62 -20.23 3.25
N GLU A 240 4.89 -19.34 3.91
CA GLU A 240 3.85 -19.75 4.83
C GLU A 240 2.86 -20.60 4.03
N ALA A 241 2.76 -21.88 4.42
CA ALA A 241 1.70 -22.73 3.92
C ALA A 241 0.36 -22.08 4.28
N ALA A 242 -0.45 -21.79 3.25
CA ALA A 242 -1.81 -21.25 3.36
C ALA A 242 -2.72 -22.17 4.16
#